data_e1ad6098323dcd06bfef7cdb9ce7c9da
#
_entry.id   e1ad6098323dcd06bfef7cdb9ce7c9da
#
_cell.length_a   1.000
_cell.length_b   1.000
_cell.length_c   1.000
_cell.angle_alpha   90.00
_cell.angle_beta   90.00
_cell.angle_gamma   90.00
#
_symmetry.space_group_name_H-M   'P 1'
#
loop_
_entity.id
_entity.type
_entity.pdbx_description
1 polymer ?
#
loop_
_entity_poly.entity_id
_entity_poly.type
_entity_poly.pdbx_seq_one_letter_code
_entity_poly.pdbx_strand_id
1 'polypeptide(L)'
;MEIKRDAYLQQLIERKDNGMIKVITGIRRCGKSYLLFTIFKRYLLENGIGADHIIEIALDGIENEELRDPKVCFKYIKDAMNDDGKYYLLLDEVQFMPRFEEVLNSLLRMSNIDVYVTGSNSKFLSSDIVTEFRGRGDEIRIYPLSFAEFYSVYDGDYDDAWDDYMIYGGLPQVVGFQSERQKADYLKNIFVNVYLKDVIERNKIQSVDEIGILVDVLASAIGAPTNPSKIANTFASERQMTYANKTISNHIDYLADAFLISKASRYDIKGRKYIGANLKYYFTDLGLRNARLNFRQQEPTHIMENIVYNELLIRGYNVDVGVVEIFDKDKEGKRVRKQLEVDFVVNQGNQRYYIQVAYDMTSEEKQTQEFHSLRNIPDSFKKIVIVNGSKKPWRNDEGFVIMGMKYFLLNANSLEF
;
A
#
# COMPACT_ATOMS: atom_id res chain seq x y z
N MET A 1 5.18 -22.17 8.52
CA MET A 1 3.89 -21.47 8.47
C MET A 1 3.66 -21.06 7.02
N GLU A 2 2.56 -21.47 6.41
CA GLU A 2 2.22 -21.09 5.03
C GLU A 2 1.13 -20.01 5.08
N ILE A 3 1.40 -18.86 4.48
CA ILE A 3 0.45 -17.75 4.42
C ILE A 3 -0.20 -17.76 3.03
N LYS A 4 -1.50 -17.90 3.01
CA LYS A 4 -2.28 -17.83 1.77
C LYS A 4 -2.38 -16.38 1.29
N ARG A 5 -2.15 -16.17 0.01
CA ARG A 5 -2.27 -14.87 -0.66
C ARG A 5 -3.29 -14.98 -1.82
N ASP A 6 -4.44 -15.57 -1.50
CA ASP A 6 -5.43 -16.00 -2.50
C ASP A 6 -5.89 -14.87 -3.43
N ALA A 7 -6.10 -13.65 -2.90
CA ALA A 7 -6.49 -12.49 -3.69
C ALA A 7 -5.42 -12.11 -4.75
N TYR A 8 -4.14 -12.21 -4.40
CA TYR A 8 -3.05 -11.92 -5.34
C TYR A 8 -2.81 -13.07 -6.31
N LEU A 9 -2.94 -14.33 -5.85
CA LEU A 9 -2.90 -15.48 -6.74
C LEU A 9 -3.99 -15.36 -7.80
N GLN A 10 -5.22 -15.02 -7.41
CA GLN A 10 -6.32 -14.83 -8.35
C GLN A 10 -6.01 -13.73 -9.37
N GLN A 11 -5.40 -12.62 -8.95
CA GLN A 11 -4.98 -11.56 -9.86
C GLN A 11 -3.93 -12.03 -10.88
N LEU A 12 -2.98 -12.90 -10.48
CA LEU A 12 -2.01 -13.51 -11.41
C LEU A 12 -2.69 -14.44 -12.40
N ILE A 13 -3.66 -15.23 -11.93
CA ILE A 13 -4.44 -16.17 -12.77
C ILE A 13 -5.26 -15.41 -13.82
N GLU A 14 -5.97 -14.36 -13.44
CA GLU A 14 -6.81 -13.55 -14.34
C GLU A 14 -6.00 -12.86 -15.43
N ARG A 15 -4.73 -12.57 -15.17
CA ARG A 15 -3.82 -11.91 -16.11
C ARG A 15 -2.97 -12.89 -16.92
N LYS A 16 -3.08 -14.19 -16.61
CA LYS A 16 -2.32 -15.23 -17.29
C LYS A 16 -2.62 -15.21 -18.80
N ASP A 17 -1.57 -15.31 -19.60
CA ASP A 17 -1.63 -15.38 -21.08
C ASP A 17 -2.28 -14.17 -21.78
N ASN A 18 -2.32 -13.00 -21.12
CA ASN A 18 -2.92 -11.78 -21.68
C ASN A 18 -1.99 -11.01 -22.65
N GLY A 19 -0.80 -11.52 -22.95
CA GLY A 19 0.19 -10.91 -23.86
C GLY A 19 0.92 -9.69 -23.28
N MET A 20 0.78 -9.44 -21.98
CA MET A 20 1.44 -8.34 -21.26
C MET A 20 2.49 -8.90 -20.27
N ILE A 21 3.46 -8.08 -19.89
CA ILE A 21 4.37 -8.40 -18.79
C ILE A 21 3.63 -8.17 -17.48
N LYS A 22 3.50 -9.20 -16.65
CA LYS A 22 2.97 -9.06 -15.29
C LYS A 22 4.05 -8.54 -14.37
N VAL A 23 3.86 -7.33 -13.86
CA VAL A 23 4.83 -6.62 -13.03
C VAL A 23 4.35 -6.61 -11.60
N ILE A 24 4.99 -7.39 -10.75
CA ILE A 24 4.65 -7.54 -9.34
C ILE A 24 5.49 -6.54 -8.53
N THR A 25 4.82 -5.51 -8.04
CA THR A 25 5.44 -4.42 -7.28
C THR A 25 5.07 -4.48 -5.79
N GLY A 26 5.72 -3.70 -4.98
CA GLY A 26 5.42 -3.57 -3.55
C GLY A 26 6.66 -3.45 -2.68
N ILE A 27 6.43 -3.06 -1.44
CA ILE A 27 7.49 -2.84 -0.46
C ILE A 27 8.39 -4.09 -0.32
N ARG A 28 9.66 -3.91 -0.02
CA ARG A 28 10.56 -5.05 0.27
C ARG A 28 9.99 -5.92 1.40
N ARG A 29 10.22 -7.24 1.32
CA ARG A 29 9.79 -8.24 2.33
C ARG A 29 8.27 -8.37 2.53
N CYS A 30 7.43 -7.84 1.62
CA CYS A 30 5.98 -8.08 1.64
C CYS A 30 5.55 -9.43 1.04
N GLY A 31 6.49 -10.23 0.52
CA GLY A 31 6.23 -11.58 0.03
C GLY A 31 6.10 -11.73 -1.49
N LYS A 32 6.65 -10.80 -2.31
CA LYS A 32 6.63 -10.88 -3.79
C LYS A 32 7.23 -12.17 -4.32
N SER A 33 8.48 -12.46 -3.95
CA SER A 33 9.20 -13.67 -4.37
C SER A 33 8.50 -14.95 -3.92
N TYR A 34 7.95 -14.96 -2.70
CA TYR A 34 7.15 -16.09 -2.19
C TYR A 34 5.86 -16.31 -2.99
N LEU A 35 5.14 -15.23 -3.31
CA LEU A 35 3.96 -15.33 -4.17
C LEU A 35 4.32 -15.91 -5.55
N LEU A 36 5.42 -15.46 -6.15
CA LEU A 36 5.82 -15.86 -7.50
C LEU A 36 6.40 -17.28 -7.53
N PHE A 37 7.43 -17.56 -6.74
CA PHE A 37 8.18 -18.81 -6.79
C PHE A 37 7.57 -19.95 -5.99
N THR A 38 6.68 -19.66 -5.03
CA THR A 38 6.05 -20.71 -4.22
C THR A 38 4.57 -20.88 -4.58
N ILE A 39 3.78 -19.81 -4.45
CA ILE A 39 2.32 -19.93 -4.58
C ILE A 39 1.93 -20.06 -6.06
N PHE A 40 2.38 -19.15 -6.93
CA PHE A 40 2.01 -19.15 -8.35
C PHE A 40 2.64 -20.32 -9.10
N LYS A 41 3.91 -20.63 -8.84
CA LYS A 41 4.56 -21.83 -9.40
C LYS A 41 3.79 -23.09 -9.05
N ARG A 42 3.41 -23.29 -7.79
CA ARG A 42 2.58 -24.44 -7.37
C ARG A 42 1.27 -24.50 -8.15
N TYR A 43 0.58 -23.35 -8.29
CA TYR A 43 -0.62 -23.27 -9.11
C TYR A 43 -0.39 -23.73 -10.56
N LEU A 44 0.71 -23.30 -11.20
CA LEU A 44 1.04 -23.72 -12.57
C LEU A 44 1.23 -25.24 -12.65
N LEU A 45 2.00 -25.83 -11.73
CA LEU A 45 2.24 -27.28 -11.67
C LEU A 45 0.95 -28.07 -11.44
N GLU A 46 0.10 -27.65 -10.50
CA GLU A 46 -1.19 -28.28 -10.20
C GLU A 46 -2.17 -28.20 -11.37
N ASN A 47 -2.00 -27.21 -12.26
CA ASN A 47 -2.81 -27.04 -13.48
C ASN A 47 -2.15 -27.64 -14.75
N GLY A 48 -1.19 -28.56 -14.58
CA GLY A 48 -0.66 -29.39 -15.66
C GLY A 48 0.46 -28.75 -16.47
N ILE A 49 1.05 -27.64 -16.02
CA ILE A 49 2.25 -27.07 -16.65
C ILE A 49 3.47 -27.88 -16.16
N GLY A 50 4.24 -28.40 -17.10
CA GLY A 50 5.48 -29.14 -16.80
C GLY A 50 6.50 -28.24 -16.10
N ALA A 51 7.28 -28.81 -15.19
CA ALA A 51 8.33 -28.07 -14.49
C ALA A 51 9.40 -27.51 -15.42
N ASP A 52 9.65 -28.17 -16.54
CA ASP A 52 10.55 -27.78 -17.62
C ASP A 52 10.02 -26.59 -18.47
N HIS A 53 8.73 -26.27 -18.34
CA HIS A 53 8.08 -25.10 -18.94
C HIS A 53 7.99 -23.89 -17.99
N ILE A 54 8.59 -23.99 -16.80
CA ILE A 54 8.64 -22.90 -15.82
C ILE A 54 10.11 -22.48 -15.64
N ILE A 55 10.46 -21.29 -16.13
CA ILE A 55 11.80 -20.73 -16.03
C ILE A 55 11.87 -19.77 -14.87
N GLU A 56 12.65 -20.09 -13.84
CA GLU A 56 12.80 -19.30 -12.62
C GLU A 56 14.19 -18.68 -12.56
N ILE A 57 14.26 -17.36 -12.35
CA ILE A 57 15.52 -16.62 -12.22
C ILE A 57 15.38 -15.60 -11.10
N ALA A 58 16.16 -15.74 -10.02
CA ALA A 58 16.30 -14.76 -8.95
C ALA A 58 17.60 -13.96 -9.17
N LEU A 59 17.49 -12.72 -9.63
CA LEU A 59 18.65 -11.91 -10.02
C LEU A 59 19.44 -11.33 -8.85
N ASP A 60 18.90 -11.37 -7.65
CA ASP A 60 19.61 -11.00 -6.42
C ASP A 60 20.54 -12.11 -5.91
N GLY A 61 20.31 -13.37 -6.33
CA GLY A 61 21.15 -14.52 -5.99
C GLY A 61 22.52 -14.46 -6.65
N ILE A 62 23.55 -14.90 -5.92
CA ILE A 62 24.93 -14.96 -6.44
C ILE A 62 25.07 -16.03 -7.52
N GLU A 63 24.27 -17.07 -7.47
CA GLU A 63 24.22 -18.15 -8.47
C GLU A 63 23.77 -17.68 -9.84
N ASN A 64 23.05 -16.55 -9.89
CA ASN A 64 22.53 -15.94 -11.11
C ASN A 64 23.28 -14.65 -11.48
N GLU A 65 24.45 -14.39 -10.92
CA GLU A 65 25.19 -13.15 -11.16
C GLU A 65 25.49 -12.90 -12.64
N GLU A 66 25.82 -13.94 -13.39
CA GLU A 66 26.07 -13.85 -14.84
C GLU A 66 24.78 -13.49 -15.62
N LEU A 67 23.61 -13.88 -15.12
CA LEU A 67 22.32 -13.56 -15.73
C LEU A 67 21.90 -12.09 -15.53
N ARG A 68 22.68 -11.30 -14.79
CA ARG A 68 22.50 -9.84 -14.73
C ARG A 68 22.95 -9.15 -16.01
N ASP A 69 23.74 -9.82 -16.87
CA ASP A 69 23.97 -9.33 -18.23
C ASP A 69 22.75 -9.61 -19.12
N PRO A 70 22.16 -8.58 -19.76
CA PRO A 70 20.95 -8.72 -20.57
C PRO A 70 21.06 -9.74 -21.70
N LYS A 71 22.23 -9.82 -22.35
CA LYS A 71 22.46 -10.76 -23.48
C LYS A 71 22.60 -12.19 -23.01
N VAL A 72 23.30 -12.39 -21.89
CA VAL A 72 23.46 -13.71 -21.26
C VAL A 72 22.08 -14.21 -20.77
N CYS A 73 21.33 -13.38 -20.08
CA CYS A 73 20.00 -13.73 -19.61
C CYS A 73 19.05 -14.08 -20.76
N PHE A 74 18.98 -13.24 -21.79
CA PHE A 74 18.12 -13.50 -22.95
C PHE A 74 18.49 -14.80 -23.66
N LYS A 75 19.80 -15.09 -23.83
CA LYS A 75 20.27 -16.35 -24.39
C LYS A 75 19.86 -17.53 -23.50
N TYR A 76 20.09 -17.45 -22.19
CA TYR A 76 19.75 -18.50 -21.24
C TYR A 76 18.26 -18.85 -21.32
N ILE A 77 17.39 -17.83 -21.33
CA ILE A 77 15.93 -18.04 -21.45
C ILE A 77 15.59 -18.75 -22.77
N LYS A 78 16.19 -18.33 -23.88
CA LYS A 78 15.95 -18.97 -25.17
C LYS A 78 16.46 -20.41 -25.23
N ASP A 79 17.61 -20.68 -24.66
CA ASP A 79 18.21 -22.02 -24.64
C ASP A 79 17.42 -22.98 -23.70
N ALA A 80 16.71 -22.44 -22.70
CA ALA A 80 15.84 -23.21 -21.83
C ALA A 80 14.49 -23.59 -22.48
N MET A 81 14.10 -22.92 -23.58
CA MET A 81 12.88 -23.21 -24.31
C MET A 81 13.13 -24.27 -25.38
N ASN A 82 12.92 -25.54 -25.03
CA ASN A 82 13.34 -26.70 -25.83
C ASN A 82 12.29 -27.15 -26.87
N ASP A 83 11.07 -26.64 -26.83
CA ASP A 83 9.97 -26.98 -27.74
C ASP A 83 9.08 -25.76 -28.05
N ASP A 84 8.03 -25.98 -28.82
CA ASP A 84 7.05 -24.94 -29.19
C ASP A 84 5.93 -24.76 -28.14
N GLY A 85 6.03 -25.42 -26.99
CA GLY A 85 5.07 -25.33 -25.88
C GLY A 85 5.05 -23.95 -25.23
N LYS A 86 4.07 -23.74 -24.35
CA LYS A 86 3.94 -22.49 -23.61
C LYS A 86 4.86 -22.49 -22.38
N TYR A 87 5.69 -21.48 -22.27
CA TYR A 87 6.62 -21.27 -21.16
C TYR A 87 6.16 -20.12 -20.24
N TYR A 88 6.48 -20.24 -18.97
CA TYR A 88 6.24 -19.23 -17.93
C TYR A 88 7.56 -18.78 -17.34
N LEU A 89 7.93 -17.52 -17.60
CA LEU A 89 9.13 -16.92 -17.05
C LEU A 89 8.78 -16.19 -15.74
N LEU A 90 9.39 -16.64 -14.67
CA LEU A 90 9.30 -16.05 -13.33
C LEU A 90 10.66 -15.40 -13.03
N LEU A 91 10.73 -14.06 -13.11
CA LEU A 91 11.97 -13.29 -12.97
C LEU A 91 11.88 -12.36 -11.76
N ASP A 92 12.68 -12.66 -10.72
CA ASP A 92 12.66 -11.89 -9.46
C ASP A 92 13.74 -10.81 -9.42
N GLU A 93 13.40 -9.65 -8.82
CA GLU A 93 14.26 -8.51 -8.58
C GLU A 93 14.98 -8.01 -9.86
N VAL A 94 14.20 -7.81 -10.95
CA VAL A 94 14.76 -7.50 -12.29
C VAL A 94 15.61 -6.23 -12.35
N GLN A 95 15.48 -5.31 -11.37
CA GLN A 95 16.31 -4.10 -11.31
C GLN A 95 17.83 -4.39 -11.12
N PHE A 96 18.20 -5.61 -10.77
CA PHE A 96 19.60 -6.01 -10.76
C PHE A 96 20.21 -6.18 -12.17
N MET A 97 19.36 -6.29 -13.20
CA MET A 97 19.78 -6.34 -14.59
C MET A 97 19.72 -4.93 -15.22
N PRO A 98 20.84 -4.35 -15.68
CA PRO A 98 20.79 -3.09 -16.42
C PRO A 98 20.04 -3.29 -17.75
N ARG A 99 19.21 -2.33 -18.15
CA ARG A 99 18.43 -2.38 -19.40
C ARG A 99 17.53 -3.64 -19.50
N PHE A 100 17.01 -4.13 -18.36
CA PHE A 100 16.10 -5.28 -18.33
C PHE A 100 14.87 -5.08 -19.25
N GLU A 101 14.46 -3.82 -19.50
CA GLU A 101 13.35 -3.46 -20.38
C GLU A 101 13.57 -3.96 -21.82
N GLU A 102 14.83 -3.92 -22.30
CA GLU A 102 15.16 -4.42 -23.64
C GLU A 102 14.97 -5.94 -23.75
N VAL A 103 15.33 -6.67 -22.70
CA VAL A 103 15.11 -8.12 -22.59
C VAL A 103 13.63 -8.44 -22.59
N LEU A 104 12.87 -7.79 -21.69
CA LEU A 104 11.43 -8.03 -21.55
C LEU A 104 10.65 -7.66 -22.81
N ASN A 105 10.98 -6.54 -23.47
CA ASN A 105 10.38 -6.16 -24.75
C ASN A 105 10.73 -7.14 -25.89
N SER A 106 11.91 -7.78 -25.83
CA SER A 106 12.28 -8.81 -26.80
C SER A 106 11.51 -10.12 -26.58
N LEU A 107 11.30 -10.51 -25.32
CA LEU A 107 10.51 -11.68 -24.96
C LEU A 107 9.02 -11.52 -25.33
N LEU A 108 8.46 -10.33 -25.22
CA LEU A 108 7.08 -10.05 -25.65
C LEU A 108 6.79 -10.30 -27.14
N ARG A 109 7.83 -10.37 -27.97
CA ARG A 109 7.67 -10.73 -29.41
C ARG A 109 7.54 -12.21 -29.63
N MET A 110 7.77 -13.03 -28.62
CA MET A 110 7.65 -14.49 -28.66
C MET A 110 6.24 -14.86 -28.19
N SER A 111 5.50 -15.62 -28.98
CA SER A 111 4.10 -15.97 -28.69
C SER A 111 3.94 -17.07 -27.65
N ASN A 112 5.01 -17.83 -27.41
CA ASN A 112 5.00 -19.01 -26.55
C ASN A 112 5.63 -18.78 -25.16
N ILE A 113 5.81 -17.53 -24.72
CA ILE A 113 6.27 -17.22 -23.37
C ILE A 113 5.31 -16.24 -22.68
N ASP A 114 5.05 -16.49 -21.41
CA ASP A 114 4.31 -15.59 -20.53
C ASP A 114 5.22 -15.10 -19.40
N VAL A 115 5.29 -13.77 -19.20
CA VAL A 115 6.37 -13.15 -18.43
C VAL A 115 5.83 -12.52 -17.15
N TYR A 116 6.41 -12.91 -16.02
CA TYR A 116 6.14 -12.40 -14.68
C TYR A 116 7.42 -11.89 -14.06
N VAL A 117 7.43 -10.64 -13.66
CA VAL A 117 8.62 -10.01 -13.07
C VAL A 117 8.30 -9.40 -11.73
N THR A 118 9.25 -9.41 -10.81
CA THR A 118 9.15 -8.64 -9.58
C THR A 118 10.18 -7.53 -9.51
N GLY A 119 9.83 -6.50 -8.74
CA GLY A 119 10.76 -5.45 -8.34
C GLY A 119 10.29 -4.75 -7.08
N SER A 120 11.25 -4.41 -6.24
CA SER A 120 11.01 -3.67 -5.00
C SER A 120 11.22 -2.15 -5.16
N ASN A 121 11.27 -1.68 -6.41
CA ASN A 121 11.69 -0.35 -6.77
C ASN A 121 10.61 0.40 -7.57
N SER A 122 10.48 1.67 -7.29
CA SER A 122 9.64 2.63 -7.99
C SER A 122 9.98 2.86 -9.46
N LYS A 123 11.20 2.51 -9.91
CA LYS A 123 11.50 2.48 -11.35
C LYS A 123 10.55 1.60 -12.14
N PHE A 124 9.80 0.73 -11.43
CA PHE A 124 8.67 -0.03 -11.95
C PHE A 124 7.33 0.68 -11.80
N LEU A 125 7.30 1.89 -11.22
CA LEU A 125 6.05 2.57 -10.97
C LEU A 125 5.53 3.33 -12.17
N SER A 126 4.30 3.12 -12.40
CA SER A 126 3.27 3.80 -13.21
C SER A 126 3.73 4.60 -14.42
N SER A 127 4.64 5.56 -14.31
CA SER A 127 5.12 6.33 -15.45
C SER A 127 6.16 5.58 -16.27
N ASP A 128 7.07 4.85 -15.62
CA ASP A 128 8.16 4.15 -16.30
C ASP A 128 7.67 2.82 -16.90
N ILE A 129 6.82 2.05 -16.19
CA ILE A 129 6.18 0.85 -16.76
C ILE A 129 5.34 1.20 -17.97
N VAL A 130 4.52 2.24 -17.90
CA VAL A 130 3.70 2.68 -19.03
C VAL A 130 4.57 3.20 -20.17
N THR A 131 5.66 3.91 -19.85
CA THR A 131 6.57 4.50 -20.82
C THR A 131 7.55 3.48 -21.39
N GLU A 132 8.22 2.71 -20.54
CA GLU A 132 9.25 1.73 -20.93
C GLU A 132 8.66 0.50 -21.62
N PHE A 133 7.55 -0.01 -21.12
CA PHE A 133 6.83 -1.11 -21.77
C PHE A 133 5.79 -0.65 -22.80
N ARG A 134 5.68 0.66 -23.06
CA ARG A 134 4.76 1.22 -24.07
C ARG A 134 3.33 0.71 -23.90
N GLY A 135 2.84 0.67 -22.66
CA GLY A 135 1.50 0.19 -22.33
C GLY A 135 1.35 -1.35 -22.35
N ARG A 136 2.45 -2.11 -22.31
CA ARG A 136 2.44 -3.58 -22.30
C ARG A 136 2.79 -4.19 -20.93
N GLY A 137 2.84 -3.38 -19.88
CA GLY A 137 2.98 -3.81 -18.50
C GLY A 137 1.62 -3.86 -17.79
N ASP A 138 1.37 -4.91 -17.03
CA ASP A 138 0.17 -5.10 -16.20
C ASP A 138 0.63 -5.22 -14.75
N GLU A 139 0.39 -4.16 -13.95
CA GLU A 139 0.89 -4.07 -12.58
C GLU A 139 -0.02 -4.79 -11.59
N ILE A 140 0.62 -5.55 -10.70
CA ILE A 140 0.01 -6.16 -9.52
C ILE A 140 0.76 -5.67 -8.30
N ARG A 141 0.17 -4.73 -7.58
CA ARG A 141 0.78 -4.17 -6.38
C ARG A 141 0.47 -5.02 -5.16
N ILE A 142 1.52 -5.55 -4.52
CA ILE A 142 1.43 -6.37 -3.31
C ILE A 142 1.72 -5.50 -2.08
N TYR A 143 0.83 -5.63 -1.11
CA TYR A 143 0.95 -5.01 0.21
C TYR A 143 1.47 -6.02 1.24
N PRO A 144 1.95 -5.58 2.42
CA PRO A 144 2.04 -6.43 3.60
C PRO A 144 0.74 -7.22 3.83
N LEU A 145 0.75 -8.17 4.73
CA LEU A 145 -0.46 -8.97 5.01
C LEU A 145 -1.63 -8.05 5.36
N SER A 146 -2.79 -8.28 4.76
CA SER A 146 -4.05 -7.75 5.27
C SER A 146 -4.31 -8.31 6.68
N PHE A 147 -5.18 -7.67 7.45
CA PHE A 147 -5.50 -8.22 8.77
C PHE A 147 -6.09 -9.63 8.68
N ALA A 148 -6.89 -9.93 7.66
CA ALA A 148 -7.44 -11.27 7.46
C ALA A 148 -6.35 -12.32 7.18
N GLU A 149 -5.36 -11.99 6.35
CA GLU A 149 -4.22 -12.86 6.08
C GLU A 149 -3.35 -13.05 7.33
N PHE A 150 -3.07 -11.96 8.07
CA PHE A 150 -2.36 -11.98 9.34
C PHE A 150 -3.06 -12.87 10.37
N TYR A 151 -4.37 -12.63 10.60
CA TYR A 151 -5.16 -13.38 11.57
C TYR A 151 -5.31 -14.86 11.20
N SER A 152 -5.31 -15.20 9.92
CA SER A 152 -5.43 -16.60 9.47
C SER A 152 -4.28 -17.50 9.94
N VAL A 153 -3.15 -16.93 10.32
CA VAL A 153 -1.94 -17.62 10.75
C VAL A 153 -1.47 -17.21 12.14
N TYR A 154 -2.22 -16.34 12.79
CA TYR A 154 -1.93 -15.87 14.15
C TYR A 154 -2.33 -16.92 15.19
N ASP A 155 -1.46 -17.15 16.17
CA ASP A 155 -1.72 -18.09 17.28
C ASP A 155 -2.28 -17.30 18.47
N GLY A 156 -3.58 -17.04 18.47
CA GLY A 156 -4.28 -16.26 19.49
C GLY A 156 -5.70 -15.89 19.05
N ASP A 157 -6.39 -15.17 19.92
CA ASP A 157 -7.72 -14.69 19.58
C ASP A 157 -7.70 -13.42 18.71
N TYR A 158 -8.89 -12.90 18.42
CA TYR A 158 -9.03 -11.72 17.58
C TYR A 158 -8.46 -10.45 18.23
N ASP A 159 -8.70 -10.28 19.52
CA ASP A 159 -8.34 -9.04 20.22
C ASP A 159 -6.83 -8.96 20.38
N ASP A 160 -6.15 -10.05 20.70
CA ASP A 160 -4.69 -10.15 20.71
C ASP A 160 -4.10 -9.91 19.31
N ALA A 161 -4.69 -10.53 18.30
CA ALA A 161 -4.25 -10.35 16.90
C ALA A 161 -4.43 -8.89 16.41
N TRP A 162 -5.52 -8.26 16.84
CA TRP A 162 -5.80 -6.87 16.50
C TRP A 162 -4.80 -5.92 17.14
N ASP A 163 -4.51 -6.09 18.42
CA ASP A 163 -3.53 -5.29 19.15
C ASP A 163 -2.12 -5.45 18.55
N ASP A 164 -1.71 -6.69 18.29
CA ASP A 164 -0.42 -6.98 17.63
C ASP A 164 -0.33 -6.37 16.23
N TYR A 165 -1.38 -6.44 15.45
CA TYR A 165 -1.41 -5.87 14.10
C TYR A 165 -1.32 -4.34 14.11
N MET A 166 -2.01 -3.68 15.05
CA MET A 166 -1.90 -2.23 15.23
C MET A 166 -0.48 -1.80 15.65
N ILE A 167 0.21 -2.62 16.43
CA ILE A 167 1.55 -2.31 16.95
C ILE A 167 2.65 -2.71 15.97
N TYR A 168 2.61 -3.95 15.45
CA TYR A 168 3.72 -4.55 14.70
C TYR A 168 3.47 -4.66 13.20
N GLY A 169 2.28 -4.29 12.72
CA GLY A 169 1.94 -4.29 11.29
C GLY A 169 1.76 -5.67 10.68
N GLY A 170 1.80 -5.73 9.35
CA GLY A 170 1.52 -6.91 8.54
C GLY A 170 2.71 -7.47 7.76
N LEU A 171 3.97 -7.12 8.09
CA LEU A 171 5.11 -7.75 7.42
C LEU A 171 5.16 -9.26 7.73
N PRO A 172 5.19 -10.15 6.70
CA PRO A 172 5.05 -11.60 6.90
C PRO A 172 6.04 -12.20 7.89
N GLN A 173 7.28 -11.69 7.94
CA GLN A 173 8.31 -12.19 8.84
C GLN A 173 7.97 -11.95 10.31
N VAL A 174 7.25 -10.86 10.62
CA VAL A 174 6.94 -10.45 12.01
C VAL A 174 5.98 -11.42 12.67
N VAL A 175 5.04 -11.99 11.90
CA VAL A 175 4.05 -12.97 12.42
C VAL A 175 4.73 -14.23 12.98
N GLY A 176 5.88 -14.61 12.44
CA GLY A 176 6.65 -15.77 12.90
C GLY A 176 7.42 -15.56 14.21
N PHE A 177 7.52 -14.33 14.71
CA PHE A 177 8.28 -14.05 15.94
C PHE A 177 7.40 -14.20 17.19
N GLN A 178 7.93 -14.89 18.19
CA GLN A 178 7.20 -15.18 19.43
C GLN A 178 7.29 -14.05 20.47
N SER A 179 8.35 -13.23 20.47
CA SER A 179 8.51 -12.18 21.46
C SER A 179 8.33 -10.79 20.87
N GLU A 180 7.65 -9.92 21.62
CA GLU A 180 7.47 -8.51 21.30
C GLU A 180 8.82 -7.81 21.05
N ARG A 181 9.82 -8.11 21.87
CA ARG A 181 11.17 -7.57 21.72
C ARG A 181 11.76 -7.95 20.36
N GLN A 182 11.63 -9.20 19.95
CA GLN A 182 12.14 -9.66 18.65
C GLN A 182 11.42 -8.98 17.47
N LYS A 183 10.08 -8.81 17.56
CA LYS A 183 9.29 -8.07 16.58
C LYS A 183 9.78 -6.63 16.47
N ALA A 184 9.91 -5.94 17.63
CA ALA A 184 10.34 -4.54 17.67
C ALA A 184 11.77 -4.33 17.17
N ASP A 185 12.73 -5.16 17.60
CA ASP A 185 14.13 -5.07 17.19
C ASP A 185 14.29 -5.35 15.68
N TYR A 186 13.57 -6.32 15.15
CA TYR A 186 13.54 -6.61 13.73
C TYR A 186 13.01 -5.42 12.91
N LEU A 187 11.85 -4.87 13.29
CA LEU A 187 11.23 -3.75 12.59
C LEU A 187 12.12 -2.50 12.61
N LYS A 188 12.73 -2.17 13.73
CA LYS A 188 13.71 -1.06 13.84
C LYS A 188 14.91 -1.27 12.92
N ASN A 189 15.47 -2.49 12.94
CA ASN A 189 16.63 -2.82 12.14
C ASN A 189 16.32 -2.72 10.63
N ILE A 190 15.25 -3.34 10.16
CA ILE A 190 14.92 -3.30 8.74
C ILE A 190 14.50 -1.90 8.27
N PHE A 191 13.85 -1.11 9.13
CA PHE A 191 13.49 0.26 8.76
C PHE A 191 14.74 1.07 8.38
N VAL A 192 15.76 1.06 9.22
CA VAL A 192 16.98 1.85 9.01
C VAL A 192 17.87 1.23 7.93
N ASN A 193 18.17 -0.06 8.05
CA ASN A 193 19.22 -0.72 7.27
C ASN A 193 18.74 -1.25 5.90
N VAL A 194 17.42 -1.34 5.70
CA VAL A 194 16.86 -1.81 4.43
C VAL A 194 16.10 -0.69 3.73
N TYR A 195 15.06 -0.16 4.36
CA TYR A 195 14.16 0.79 3.68
C TYR A 195 14.79 2.18 3.53
N LEU A 196 15.19 2.79 4.64
CA LEU A 196 15.72 4.16 4.59
C LEU A 196 17.06 4.20 3.83
N LYS A 197 17.93 3.23 4.07
CA LYS A 197 19.21 3.09 3.35
C LYS A 197 18.98 2.95 1.84
N ASP A 198 18.05 2.11 1.41
CA ASP A 198 17.72 1.93 0.00
C ASP A 198 17.23 3.23 -0.67
N VAL A 199 16.36 3.99 0.01
CA VAL A 199 15.90 5.30 -0.47
C VAL A 199 17.06 6.29 -0.61
N ILE A 200 17.95 6.35 0.38
CA ILE A 200 19.11 7.25 0.40
C ILE A 200 20.09 6.92 -0.72
N GLU A 201 20.51 5.67 -0.83
CA GLU A 201 21.51 5.22 -1.81
C GLU A 201 21.00 5.39 -3.25
N ARG A 202 19.76 4.99 -3.50
CA ARG A 202 19.14 5.06 -4.81
C ARG A 202 18.99 6.48 -5.34
N ASN A 203 18.54 7.38 -4.48
CA ASN A 203 18.30 8.77 -4.85
C ASN A 203 19.51 9.67 -4.61
N LYS A 204 20.65 9.09 -4.19
CA LYS A 204 21.91 9.80 -3.90
C LYS A 204 21.69 10.98 -2.94
N ILE A 205 20.88 10.75 -1.89
CA ILE A 205 20.53 11.78 -0.91
C ILE A 205 21.77 12.09 -0.06
N GLN A 206 22.18 13.36 -0.04
CA GLN A 206 23.34 13.81 0.71
C GLN A 206 23.00 14.08 2.17
N SER A 207 21.81 14.62 2.44
CA SER A 207 21.35 15.01 3.77
C SER A 207 20.55 13.88 4.42
N VAL A 208 21.25 12.89 4.98
CA VAL A 208 20.64 11.72 5.62
C VAL A 208 19.77 12.09 6.82
N ASP A 209 20.22 13.08 7.60
CA ASP A 209 19.50 13.57 8.80
C ASP A 209 18.16 14.21 8.42
N GLU A 210 18.12 14.99 7.32
CA GLU A 210 16.91 15.67 6.86
C GLU A 210 15.82 14.69 6.48
N ILE A 211 16.14 13.66 5.70
CA ILE A 211 15.15 12.63 5.33
C ILE A 211 14.73 11.82 6.56
N GLY A 212 15.64 11.57 7.50
CA GLY A 212 15.34 10.92 8.76
C GLY A 212 14.28 11.69 9.56
N ILE A 213 14.49 13.00 9.75
CA ILE A 213 13.55 13.88 10.45
C ILE A 213 12.23 14.01 9.67
N LEU A 214 12.28 14.09 8.34
CA LEU A 214 11.06 14.10 7.51
C LEU A 214 10.19 12.87 7.76
N VAL A 215 10.80 11.70 7.83
CA VAL A 215 10.07 10.46 8.15
C VAL A 215 9.46 10.52 9.55
N ASP A 216 10.17 11.07 10.56
CA ASP A 216 9.64 11.26 11.91
C ASP A 216 8.40 12.17 11.91
N VAL A 217 8.46 13.29 11.18
CA VAL A 217 7.34 14.23 11.04
C VAL A 217 6.15 13.55 10.37
N LEU A 218 6.37 12.82 9.28
CA LEU A 218 5.30 12.10 8.57
C LEU A 218 4.71 10.97 9.43
N ALA A 219 5.53 10.25 10.17
CA ALA A 219 5.09 9.17 11.06
C ALA A 219 4.28 9.70 12.24
N SER A 220 4.67 10.86 12.79
CA SER A 220 3.93 11.53 13.87
C SER A 220 2.64 12.20 13.40
N ALA A 221 2.57 12.61 12.13
CA ALA A 221 1.41 13.27 11.53
C ALA A 221 0.56 12.33 10.66
N ILE A 222 0.59 11.02 10.94
CA ILE A 222 -0.17 10.02 10.19
C ILE A 222 -1.67 10.40 10.16
N GLY A 223 -2.29 10.34 8.98
CA GLY A 223 -3.70 10.70 8.81
C GLY A 223 -4.02 12.21 8.96
N ALA A 224 -3.04 13.06 9.32
CA ALA A 224 -3.25 14.49 9.42
C ALA A 224 -2.95 15.20 8.10
N PRO A 225 -3.78 16.18 7.66
CA PRO A 225 -3.51 16.96 6.46
C PRO A 225 -2.24 17.78 6.59
N THR A 226 -1.28 17.56 5.70
CA THR A 226 -0.01 18.28 5.69
C THR A 226 0.43 18.65 4.26
N ASN A 227 1.45 19.50 4.17
CA ASN A 227 2.08 19.90 2.92
C ASN A 227 3.56 20.27 3.16
N PRO A 228 4.38 20.37 2.11
CA PRO A 228 5.80 20.70 2.25
C PRO A 228 6.05 21.99 3.03
N SER A 229 5.21 23.01 2.91
CA SER A 229 5.38 24.27 3.65
C SER A 229 5.10 24.12 5.15
N LYS A 230 4.08 23.36 5.54
CA LYS A 230 3.86 23.04 6.97
C LYS A 230 5.03 22.27 7.55
N ILE A 231 5.53 21.27 6.80
CA ILE A 231 6.68 20.48 7.20
C ILE A 231 7.93 21.38 7.34
N ALA A 232 8.20 22.26 6.38
CA ALA A 232 9.32 23.21 6.45
C ALA A 232 9.23 24.12 7.69
N ASN A 233 8.03 24.59 8.02
CA ASN A 233 7.81 25.39 9.22
C ASN A 233 8.07 24.60 10.51
N THR A 234 7.70 23.31 10.56
CA THR A 234 8.04 22.43 11.69
C THR A 234 9.55 22.26 11.83
N PHE A 235 10.28 22.07 10.73
CA PHE A 235 11.76 22.02 10.76
C PHE A 235 12.37 23.31 11.28
N ALA A 236 11.88 24.46 10.81
CA ALA A 236 12.39 25.75 11.25
C ALA A 236 12.11 26.03 12.74
N SER A 237 10.89 25.72 13.21
CA SER A 237 10.47 26.03 14.59
C SER A 237 11.04 25.04 15.63
N GLU A 238 11.06 23.74 15.32
CA GLU A 238 11.42 22.70 16.30
C GLU A 238 12.90 22.29 16.23
N ARG A 239 13.52 22.42 15.06
CA ARG A 239 14.87 21.94 14.80
C ARG A 239 15.86 23.06 14.43
N GLN A 240 15.39 24.28 14.25
CA GLN A 240 16.21 25.44 13.80
C GLN A 240 16.94 25.13 12.47
N MET A 241 16.34 24.33 11.61
CA MET A 241 16.90 23.91 10.33
C MET A 241 16.08 24.49 9.18
N THR A 242 16.74 24.93 8.12
CA THR A 242 16.09 25.36 6.88
C THR A 242 16.02 24.19 5.91
N TYR A 243 14.81 23.82 5.53
CA TYR A 243 14.55 22.72 4.59
C TYR A 243 13.67 23.24 3.44
N ALA A 244 14.20 23.23 2.23
CA ALA A 244 13.48 23.80 1.08
C ALA A 244 12.26 22.98 0.72
N ASN A 245 11.12 23.63 0.46
CA ASN A 245 9.87 22.96 0.11
C ASN A 245 10.01 21.98 -1.06
N LYS A 246 10.82 22.33 -2.07
CA LYS A 246 11.08 21.45 -3.23
C LYS A 246 11.81 20.16 -2.82
N THR A 247 12.79 20.27 -1.93
CA THR A 247 13.55 19.13 -1.42
C THR A 247 12.65 18.23 -0.58
N ILE A 248 11.81 18.82 0.30
CA ILE A 248 10.80 18.08 1.05
C ILE A 248 9.86 17.32 0.11
N SER A 249 9.35 17.98 -0.93
CA SER A 249 8.47 17.34 -1.91
C SER A 249 9.16 16.17 -2.60
N ASN A 250 10.41 16.33 -3.06
CA ASN A 250 11.17 15.27 -3.69
C ASN A 250 11.41 14.08 -2.73
N HIS A 251 11.75 14.36 -1.46
CA HIS A 251 11.97 13.29 -0.49
C HIS A 251 10.67 12.55 -0.14
N ILE A 252 9.52 13.25 -0.10
CA ILE A 252 8.20 12.60 0.02
C ILE A 252 7.92 11.72 -1.20
N ASP A 253 8.26 12.18 -2.40
CA ASP A 253 8.13 11.38 -3.63
C ASP A 253 9.01 10.11 -3.54
N TYR A 254 10.26 10.22 -3.10
CA TYR A 254 11.16 9.09 -2.93
C TYR A 254 10.66 8.06 -1.90
N LEU A 255 10.04 8.51 -0.80
CA LEU A 255 9.43 7.62 0.19
C LEU A 255 8.19 6.92 -0.37
N ALA A 256 7.38 7.62 -1.16
CA ALA A 256 6.23 7.05 -1.84
C ALA A 256 6.65 6.06 -2.93
N ASP A 257 7.67 6.41 -3.68
CA ASP A 257 8.28 5.57 -4.69
C ASP A 257 8.89 4.29 -4.10
N ALA A 258 9.43 4.32 -2.90
CA ALA A 258 9.87 3.14 -2.17
C ALA A 258 8.72 2.36 -1.52
N PHE A 259 7.47 2.73 -1.77
CA PHE A 259 6.28 2.13 -1.16
C PHE A 259 6.21 2.22 0.37
N LEU A 260 7.02 3.07 1.00
CA LEU A 260 6.96 3.27 2.45
C LEU A 260 5.69 4.01 2.89
N ILE A 261 5.29 4.99 2.07
CA ILE A 261 4.09 5.79 2.31
C ILE A 261 3.22 5.85 1.05
N SER A 262 1.93 6.08 1.25
CA SER A 262 0.97 6.41 0.20
C SER A 262 0.48 7.84 0.38
N LYS A 263 0.26 8.55 -0.73
CA LYS A 263 -0.30 9.90 -0.76
C LYS A 263 -1.79 9.79 -1.03
N ALA A 264 -2.62 10.23 -0.11
CA ALA A 264 -4.06 10.32 -0.30
C ALA A 264 -4.43 11.73 -0.78
N SER A 265 -4.95 11.81 -1.98
CA SER A 265 -5.40 13.07 -2.59
C SER A 265 -6.68 13.55 -1.92
N ARG A 266 -6.91 14.87 -1.92
CA ARG A 266 -8.14 15.45 -1.41
C ARG A 266 -9.12 15.71 -2.56
N TYR A 267 -10.35 15.27 -2.38
CA TYR A 267 -11.42 15.38 -3.35
C TYR A 267 -12.59 16.22 -2.80
N ASP A 268 -12.89 17.34 -3.48
CA ASP A 268 -14.08 18.16 -3.18
C ASP A 268 -15.32 17.43 -3.70
N ILE A 269 -16.12 16.89 -2.79
CA ILE A 269 -17.28 16.05 -3.10
C ILE A 269 -18.35 16.89 -3.85
N LYS A 270 -18.61 18.13 -3.41
CA LYS A 270 -19.60 19.02 -4.01
C LYS A 270 -19.10 19.62 -5.34
N GLY A 271 -17.85 20.06 -5.35
CA GLY A 271 -17.21 20.66 -6.54
C GLY A 271 -16.74 19.63 -7.56
N ARG A 272 -16.73 18.34 -7.21
CA ARG A 272 -16.28 17.22 -8.07
C ARG A 272 -14.90 17.44 -8.69
N LYS A 273 -13.95 17.89 -7.87
CA LYS A 273 -12.57 18.21 -8.31
C LYS A 273 -11.55 17.84 -7.24
N TYR A 274 -10.33 17.57 -7.70
CA TYR A 274 -9.20 17.35 -6.80
C TYR A 274 -8.69 18.67 -6.22
N ILE A 275 -8.27 18.62 -4.95
CA ILE A 275 -7.66 19.73 -4.23
C ILE A 275 -6.17 19.42 -4.09
N GLY A 276 -5.32 20.13 -4.80
CA GLY A 276 -3.88 19.88 -4.89
C GLY A 276 -3.04 20.24 -3.65
N ALA A 277 -3.67 20.56 -2.52
CA ALA A 277 -2.97 20.99 -1.31
C ALA A 277 -3.41 20.21 -0.08
N ASN A 278 -2.52 20.12 0.92
CA ASN A 278 -2.76 19.46 2.20
C ASN A 278 -3.18 17.98 2.04
N LEU A 279 -2.30 17.16 1.45
CA LEU A 279 -2.50 15.73 1.33
C LEU A 279 -2.43 15.05 2.70
N LYS A 280 -3.04 13.87 2.83
CA LYS A 280 -2.74 12.94 3.93
C LYS A 280 -1.71 11.91 3.47
N TYR A 281 -0.92 11.43 4.42
CA TYR A 281 0.07 10.40 4.16
C TYR A 281 -0.20 9.22 5.09
N TYR A 282 -0.23 8.02 4.51
CA TYR A 282 -0.43 6.77 5.23
C TYR A 282 0.76 5.86 5.02
N PHE A 283 1.20 5.20 6.08
CA PHE A 283 2.26 4.21 5.99
C PHE A 283 1.71 2.90 5.41
N THR A 284 2.46 2.29 4.51
CA THR A 284 2.09 0.99 3.93
C THR A 284 2.10 -0.11 4.98
N ASP A 285 2.93 0.02 6.02
CA ASP A 285 2.98 -0.89 7.17
C ASP A 285 3.11 -0.11 8.48
N LEU A 286 2.22 -0.42 9.43
CA LEU A 286 2.19 0.26 10.73
C LEU A 286 3.36 -0.14 11.63
N GLY A 287 3.84 -1.38 11.55
CA GLY A 287 4.99 -1.82 12.31
C GLY A 287 6.24 -1.00 11.96
N LEU A 288 6.43 -0.68 10.68
CA LEU A 288 7.50 0.20 10.24
C LEU A 288 7.34 1.64 10.75
N ARG A 289 6.11 2.18 10.70
CA ARG A 289 5.79 3.50 11.27
C ARG A 289 6.09 3.55 12.77
N ASN A 290 5.60 2.57 13.51
CA ASN A 290 5.73 2.50 14.97
C ASN A 290 7.19 2.26 15.39
N ALA A 291 7.93 1.43 14.66
CA ALA A 291 9.37 1.20 14.88
C ALA A 291 10.18 2.50 14.74
N ARG A 292 9.84 3.33 13.73
CA ARG A 292 10.47 4.63 13.55
C ARG A 292 10.26 5.57 14.74
N LEU A 293 9.09 5.52 15.36
CA LEU A 293 8.73 6.28 16.56
C LEU A 293 9.08 5.58 17.87
N ASN A 294 9.92 4.52 17.82
CA ASN A 294 10.26 3.70 18.98
C ASN A 294 9.04 3.16 19.75
N PHE A 295 7.92 2.91 19.05
CA PHE A 295 6.66 2.42 19.63
C PHE A 295 6.06 3.34 20.71
N ARG A 296 6.38 4.64 20.71
CA ARG A 296 5.95 5.59 21.75
C ARG A 296 4.63 6.29 21.44
N GLN A 297 4.32 6.51 20.18
CA GLN A 297 3.12 7.23 19.75
C GLN A 297 2.11 6.22 19.18
N GLN A 298 1.16 5.84 19.99
CA GLN A 298 0.04 5.01 19.60
C GLN A 298 -1.23 5.83 19.70
N GLU A 299 -1.62 6.41 18.56
CA GLU A 299 -2.88 7.15 18.41
C GLU A 299 -3.90 6.23 17.73
N PRO A 300 -4.74 5.50 18.49
CA PRO A 300 -5.57 4.43 17.93
C PRO A 300 -6.46 4.87 16.78
N THR A 301 -6.99 6.10 16.83
CA THR A 301 -7.85 6.65 15.79
C THR A 301 -7.13 6.74 14.44
N HIS A 302 -5.95 7.36 14.42
CA HIS A 302 -5.17 7.51 13.18
C HIS A 302 -4.57 6.18 12.70
N ILE A 303 -4.22 5.29 13.63
CA ILE A 303 -3.78 3.93 13.29
C ILE A 303 -4.90 3.16 12.61
N MET A 304 -6.12 3.19 13.16
CA MET A 304 -7.30 2.59 12.55
C MET A 304 -7.59 3.15 11.16
N GLU A 305 -7.53 4.47 11.02
CA GLU A 305 -7.72 5.16 9.73
C GLU A 305 -6.70 4.65 8.70
N ASN A 306 -5.42 4.53 9.08
CA ASN A 306 -4.39 3.99 8.19
C ASN A 306 -4.65 2.51 7.82
N ILE A 307 -5.12 1.68 8.75
CA ILE A 307 -5.47 0.28 8.47
C ILE A 307 -6.62 0.22 7.46
N VAL A 308 -7.66 1.00 7.65
CA VAL A 308 -8.80 1.06 6.72
C VAL A 308 -8.34 1.53 5.33
N TYR A 309 -7.49 2.56 5.27
CA TYR A 309 -6.91 3.03 4.01
C TYR A 309 -6.16 1.91 3.26
N ASN A 310 -5.26 1.22 3.95
CA ASN A 310 -4.49 0.13 3.36
C ASN A 310 -5.39 -1.03 2.92
N GLU A 311 -6.36 -1.42 3.74
CA GLU A 311 -7.31 -2.49 3.41
C GLU A 311 -8.13 -2.16 2.15
N LEU A 312 -8.58 -0.90 2.01
CA LEU A 312 -9.29 -0.46 0.81
C LEU A 312 -8.42 -0.55 -0.45
N LEU A 313 -7.13 -0.18 -0.35
CA LEU A 313 -6.17 -0.33 -1.45
C LEU A 313 -5.90 -1.79 -1.80
N ILE A 314 -5.76 -2.67 -0.79
CA ILE A 314 -5.59 -4.13 -0.97
C ILE A 314 -6.78 -4.72 -1.74
N ARG A 315 -7.99 -4.24 -1.47
CA ARG A 315 -9.22 -4.63 -2.18
C ARG A 315 -9.36 -4.02 -3.58
N GLY A 316 -8.40 -3.20 -4.02
CA GLY A 316 -8.37 -2.62 -5.36
C GLY A 316 -9.25 -1.38 -5.54
N TYR A 317 -9.66 -0.72 -4.46
CA TYR A 317 -10.38 0.55 -4.54
C TYR A 317 -9.43 1.72 -4.78
N ASN A 318 -9.94 2.74 -5.50
CA ASN A 318 -9.33 4.07 -5.53
C ASN A 318 -9.82 4.86 -4.31
N VAL A 319 -8.89 5.38 -3.51
CA VAL A 319 -9.19 5.99 -2.22
C VAL A 319 -8.66 7.42 -2.15
N ASP A 320 -9.56 8.36 -1.95
CA ASP A 320 -9.26 9.78 -1.76
C ASP A 320 -9.81 10.25 -0.40
N VAL A 321 -9.26 11.34 0.13
CA VAL A 321 -9.83 12.04 1.30
C VAL A 321 -10.93 12.98 0.86
N GLY A 322 -12.12 12.85 1.41
CA GLY A 322 -13.27 13.67 1.06
C GLY A 322 -13.26 15.04 1.73
N VAL A 323 -13.68 16.06 1.00
CA VAL A 323 -13.92 17.41 1.52
C VAL A 323 -15.32 17.86 1.16
N VAL A 324 -16.07 18.30 2.16
CA VAL A 324 -17.41 18.86 1.99
C VAL A 324 -17.40 20.30 2.46
N GLU A 325 -17.66 21.24 1.57
CA GLU A 325 -17.78 22.64 1.95
C GLU A 325 -19.16 22.96 2.48
N ILE A 326 -19.19 23.63 3.63
CA ILE A 326 -20.41 24.16 4.23
C ILE A 326 -20.25 25.64 4.53
N PHE A 327 -21.35 26.31 4.71
CA PHE A 327 -21.41 27.65 5.27
C PHE A 327 -21.94 27.58 6.70
N ASP A 328 -21.16 28.09 7.61
CA ASP A 328 -21.46 28.15 9.03
C ASP A 328 -21.47 29.61 9.50
N LYS A 329 -21.85 29.88 10.72
CA LYS A 329 -21.74 31.21 11.33
C LYS A 329 -20.60 31.19 12.34
N ASP A 330 -19.77 32.22 12.31
CA ASP A 330 -18.76 32.44 13.35
C ASP A 330 -19.42 32.94 14.67
N LYS A 331 -18.59 33.17 15.68
CA LYS A 331 -19.05 33.66 16.99
C LYS A 331 -19.74 35.02 16.94
N GLU A 332 -19.52 35.78 15.86
CA GLU A 332 -20.12 37.11 15.62
C GLU A 332 -21.36 37.03 14.72
N GLY A 333 -21.76 35.81 14.30
CA GLY A 333 -22.91 35.56 13.42
C GLY A 333 -22.63 35.79 11.93
N LYS A 334 -21.37 36.08 11.54
CA LYS A 334 -20.99 36.27 10.13
C LYS A 334 -20.85 34.91 9.44
N ARG A 335 -21.34 34.85 8.19
CA ARG A 335 -21.26 33.64 7.38
C ARG A 335 -19.79 33.36 7.01
N VAL A 336 -19.30 32.21 7.43
CA VAL A 336 -17.95 31.72 7.16
C VAL A 336 -17.99 30.41 6.40
N ARG A 337 -17.03 30.21 5.51
CA ARG A 337 -16.85 28.97 4.78
C ARG A 337 -16.05 28.01 5.66
N LYS A 338 -16.57 26.80 5.87
CA LYS A 338 -15.93 25.74 6.64
C LYS A 338 -15.80 24.49 5.76
N GLN A 339 -14.70 23.78 5.89
CA GLN A 339 -14.50 22.49 5.25
C GLN A 339 -14.67 21.39 6.29
N LEU A 340 -15.54 20.44 5.99
CA LEU A 340 -15.67 19.19 6.73
C LEU A 340 -14.89 18.12 5.98
N GLU A 341 -14.25 17.24 6.72
CA GLU A 341 -13.52 16.12 6.17
C GLU A 341 -14.37 14.85 6.22
N VAL A 342 -14.29 14.05 5.19
CA VAL A 342 -14.75 12.66 5.13
C VAL A 342 -13.50 11.83 4.95
N ASP A 343 -13.23 10.89 5.84
CA ASP A 343 -11.95 10.18 5.86
C ASP A 343 -11.66 9.58 4.49
N PHE A 344 -12.63 8.90 3.86
CA PHE A 344 -12.41 8.33 2.54
C PHE A 344 -13.60 8.48 1.59
N VAL A 345 -13.26 8.84 0.35
CA VAL A 345 -14.11 8.69 -0.84
C VAL A 345 -13.53 7.53 -1.63
N VAL A 346 -14.30 6.46 -1.72
CA VAL A 346 -13.84 5.17 -2.26
C VAL A 346 -14.58 4.87 -3.55
N ASN A 347 -13.83 4.59 -4.63
CA ASN A 347 -14.41 4.34 -5.94
C ASN A 347 -13.86 3.03 -6.53
N GLN A 348 -14.77 2.26 -7.17
CA GLN A 348 -14.40 1.12 -8.00
C GLN A 348 -15.45 0.95 -9.12
N GLY A 349 -15.02 1.12 -10.35
CA GLY A 349 -15.94 1.14 -11.49
C GLY A 349 -17.00 2.25 -11.34
N ASN A 350 -18.26 1.86 -11.29
CA ASN A 350 -19.40 2.76 -11.09
C ASN A 350 -19.87 2.88 -9.64
N GLN A 351 -19.20 2.19 -8.71
CA GLN A 351 -19.53 2.21 -7.29
C GLN A 351 -18.76 3.31 -6.58
N ARG A 352 -19.43 3.98 -5.64
CA ARG A 352 -18.84 4.97 -4.74
C ARG A 352 -19.35 4.77 -3.33
N TYR A 353 -18.42 4.91 -2.38
CA TYR A 353 -18.70 4.86 -0.96
C TYR A 353 -18.07 6.07 -0.26
N TYR A 354 -18.74 6.58 0.77
CA TYR A 354 -18.18 7.56 1.69
C TYR A 354 -17.98 6.88 3.04
N ILE A 355 -16.75 6.87 3.51
CA ILE A 355 -16.38 6.12 4.71
C ILE A 355 -15.82 7.08 5.75
N GLN A 356 -16.33 6.95 6.98
CA GLN A 356 -15.81 7.59 8.18
C GLN A 356 -15.30 6.50 9.11
N VAL A 357 -14.16 6.74 9.78
CA VAL A 357 -13.53 5.80 10.72
C VAL A 357 -13.57 6.39 12.11
N ALA A 358 -14.29 5.75 13.01
CA ALA A 358 -14.48 6.23 14.37
C ALA A 358 -13.95 5.21 15.39
N TYR A 359 -13.04 5.62 16.25
CA TYR A 359 -12.56 4.76 17.33
C TYR A 359 -13.64 4.51 18.39
N ASP A 360 -14.42 5.55 18.72
CA ASP A 360 -15.46 5.49 19.74
C ASP A 360 -16.69 6.29 19.30
N MET A 361 -17.86 5.66 19.38
CA MET A 361 -19.17 6.23 19.09
C MET A 361 -20.17 5.97 20.22
N THR A 362 -19.73 5.92 21.47
CA THR A 362 -20.58 5.58 22.60
C THR A 362 -21.51 6.72 23.01
N SER A 363 -21.14 7.98 22.80
CA SER A 363 -21.98 9.14 23.13
C SER A 363 -22.70 9.72 21.90
N GLU A 364 -23.89 10.29 22.08
CA GLU A 364 -24.63 10.98 21.01
C GLU A 364 -23.84 12.16 20.42
N GLU A 365 -23.03 12.81 21.24
CA GLU A 365 -22.20 13.93 20.83
C GLU A 365 -21.13 13.50 19.82
N LYS A 366 -20.43 12.37 20.10
CA LYS A 366 -19.47 11.77 19.18
C LYS A 366 -20.14 11.27 17.91
N GLN A 367 -21.28 10.59 18.00
CA GLN A 367 -22.05 10.16 16.84
C GLN A 367 -22.44 11.35 15.95
N THR A 368 -22.91 12.43 16.57
CA THR A 368 -23.29 13.65 15.83
C THR A 368 -22.09 14.25 15.11
N GLN A 369 -20.92 14.26 15.73
CA GLN A 369 -19.67 14.74 15.15
C GLN A 369 -19.26 13.89 13.95
N GLU A 370 -19.21 12.57 14.09
CA GLU A 370 -18.82 11.64 13.01
C GLU A 370 -19.79 11.65 11.83
N PHE A 371 -21.09 11.79 12.09
CA PHE A 371 -22.09 11.87 11.03
C PHE A 371 -22.16 13.25 10.36
N HIS A 372 -21.59 14.29 10.97
CA HIS A 372 -21.75 15.67 10.49
C HIS A 372 -21.24 15.84 9.05
N SER A 373 -20.09 15.30 8.71
CA SER A 373 -19.54 15.36 7.35
C SER A 373 -20.43 14.59 6.37
N LEU A 374 -20.88 13.39 6.73
CA LEU A 374 -21.71 12.52 5.90
C LEU A 374 -23.11 13.10 5.63
N ARG A 375 -23.71 13.79 6.61
CA ARG A 375 -25.01 14.47 6.45
C ARG A 375 -24.97 15.60 5.44
N ASN A 376 -23.83 16.23 5.28
CA ASN A 376 -23.62 17.35 4.38
C ASN A 376 -23.26 16.96 2.95
N ILE A 377 -23.14 15.65 2.64
CA ILE A 377 -22.96 15.13 1.29
C ILE A 377 -24.31 15.10 0.59
N PRO A 378 -24.46 15.78 -0.57
CA PRO A 378 -25.76 15.98 -1.20
C PRO A 378 -26.26 14.82 -2.06
N ASP A 379 -25.41 13.81 -2.30
CA ASP A 379 -25.77 12.64 -3.13
C ASP A 379 -26.21 11.44 -2.27
N SER A 380 -26.72 10.41 -2.95
CA SER A 380 -27.28 9.20 -2.35
C SER A 380 -26.34 7.99 -2.35
N PHE A 381 -25.06 8.17 -2.68
CA PHE A 381 -24.10 7.09 -2.56
C PHE A 381 -23.99 6.61 -1.10
N LYS A 382 -23.63 5.35 -0.94
CA LYS A 382 -23.60 4.69 0.36
C LYS A 382 -22.62 5.38 1.31
N LYS A 383 -23.11 5.67 2.52
CA LYS A 383 -22.37 6.28 3.61
C LYS A 383 -22.15 5.24 4.70
N ILE A 384 -20.90 5.02 5.05
CA ILE A 384 -20.47 3.93 5.93
C ILE A 384 -19.66 4.52 7.08
N VAL A 385 -19.90 4.04 8.29
CA VAL A 385 -19.08 4.36 9.46
C VAL A 385 -18.49 3.06 9.99
N ILE A 386 -17.17 2.98 10.01
CA ILE A 386 -16.43 1.84 10.55
C ILE A 386 -16.01 2.20 11.97
N VAL A 387 -16.49 1.42 12.94
CA VAL A 387 -16.21 1.66 14.36
C VAL A 387 -15.33 0.56 14.95
N ASN A 388 -14.53 0.90 15.95
CA ASN A 388 -13.73 -0.12 16.65
C ASN A 388 -14.63 -1.21 17.24
N GLY A 389 -14.16 -2.46 17.21
CA GLY A 389 -14.85 -3.61 17.79
C GLY A 389 -15.53 -4.52 16.76
N SER A 390 -16.41 -5.40 17.27
CA SER A 390 -16.94 -6.55 16.52
C SER A 390 -18.41 -6.44 16.12
N LYS A 391 -19.00 -5.23 16.15
CA LYS A 391 -20.41 -5.03 15.81
C LYS A 391 -20.72 -5.49 14.39
N LYS A 392 -21.81 -6.26 14.24
CA LYS A 392 -22.35 -6.62 12.91
C LYS A 392 -22.88 -5.36 12.22
N PRO A 393 -22.87 -5.30 10.87
CA PRO A 393 -23.40 -4.16 10.16
C PRO A 393 -24.89 -3.96 10.40
N TRP A 394 -25.28 -2.71 10.51
CA TRP A 394 -26.69 -2.28 10.65
C TRP A 394 -26.87 -0.89 10.03
N ARG A 395 -28.10 -0.48 9.79
CA ARG A 395 -28.43 0.85 9.28
C ARG A 395 -29.10 1.67 10.35
N ASN A 396 -28.69 2.92 10.51
CA ASN A 396 -29.40 3.87 11.35
C ASN A 396 -30.60 4.49 10.61
N ASP A 397 -31.39 5.32 11.32
CA ASP A 397 -32.58 5.98 10.76
C ASP A 397 -32.26 6.94 9.59
N GLU A 398 -31.01 7.39 9.45
CA GLU A 398 -30.53 8.21 8.34
C GLU A 398 -30.07 7.37 7.13
N GLY A 399 -30.12 6.04 7.23
CA GLY A 399 -29.68 5.12 6.18
C GLY A 399 -28.16 4.88 6.13
N PHE A 400 -27.39 5.41 7.08
CA PHE A 400 -25.96 5.14 7.15
C PHE A 400 -25.70 3.70 7.60
N VAL A 401 -24.76 3.03 6.97
CA VAL A 401 -24.30 1.70 7.39
C VAL A 401 -23.24 1.88 8.48
N ILE A 402 -23.44 1.25 9.62
CA ILE A 402 -22.49 1.25 10.72
C ILE A 402 -22.02 -0.19 10.89
N MET A 403 -20.71 -0.43 10.91
CA MET A 403 -20.13 -1.76 11.09
C MET A 403 -18.89 -1.73 11.97
N GLY A 404 -18.64 -2.84 12.64
CA GLY A 404 -17.41 -3.02 13.43
C GLY A 404 -16.19 -3.29 12.56
N MET A 405 -15.02 -2.86 13.04
CA MET A 405 -13.73 -3.09 12.38
C MET A 405 -13.49 -4.57 12.07
N LYS A 406 -13.82 -5.47 13.01
CA LYS A 406 -13.72 -6.92 12.79
C LYS A 406 -14.52 -7.38 11.58
N TYR A 407 -15.76 -6.91 11.45
CA TYR A 407 -16.59 -7.30 10.31
C TYR A 407 -16.02 -6.74 9.00
N PHE A 408 -15.58 -5.47 9.01
CA PHE A 408 -14.96 -4.85 7.84
C PHE A 408 -13.72 -5.63 7.37
N LEU A 409 -12.78 -5.91 8.26
CA LEU A 409 -11.50 -6.51 7.92
C LEU A 409 -11.59 -8.00 7.52
N LEU A 410 -12.51 -8.76 8.12
CA LEU A 410 -12.63 -10.20 7.87
C LEU A 410 -13.60 -10.56 6.73
N ASN A 411 -14.34 -9.59 6.18
CA ASN A 411 -15.28 -9.82 5.09
C ASN A 411 -14.92 -8.96 3.88
N ALA A 412 -14.39 -9.58 2.84
CA ALA A 412 -13.97 -8.88 1.62
C ALA A 412 -15.10 -8.03 1.01
N ASN A 413 -16.35 -8.51 1.06
CA ASN A 413 -17.54 -7.84 0.51
C ASN A 413 -18.28 -6.97 1.53
N SER A 414 -17.63 -6.56 2.62
CA SER A 414 -18.27 -5.79 3.70
C SER A 414 -18.87 -4.45 3.25
N LEU A 415 -18.37 -3.85 2.18
CA LEU A 415 -18.91 -2.59 1.64
C LEU A 415 -20.22 -2.79 0.85
N GLU A 416 -20.57 -4.01 0.49
CA GLU A 416 -21.76 -4.31 -0.30
C GLU A 416 -23.04 -4.47 0.56
N PHE A 417 -22.91 -4.56 1.89
CA PHE A 417 -24.02 -4.75 2.87
C PHE A 417 -25.19 -3.79 2.64
#